data_9194a518d01c7830d703b58a78cab64f
#
_entry.id   9194a518d01c7830d703b58a78cab64f
#
_cell.length_a   1.000
_cell.length_b   1.000
_cell.length_c   1.000
_cell.angle_alpha   90.00
_cell.angle_beta   90.00
_cell.angle_gamma   90.00
#
_symmetry.space_group_name_H-M   'P 1'
#
loop_
_entity.id
_entity.type
_entity.pdbx_description
1 polymer ?
#
loop_
_entity_poly.entity_id
_entity_poly.type
_entity_poly.pdbx_seq_one_letter_code
_entity_poly.pdbx_strand_id
1 'polypeptide(L)'
;LNLPGEVRGKPTGVASSELTVPYYEFMNSGMDVDLASIKGGEIPIDRESLYYFFRTSSDKKFQNDIEAMNKLRNSIIIDNVDFTDYDLIFIAGGWGAAYDLGFSEILGTKISQAFYADIIIGAVCHGPLGLLKAKDKDGNLLIAGRKMTGVTDKQVIELGIEMTPQHPETELRNAGVVFESKSKFNDLFANHVVVDDDQRFVTGQNQNAGHETAQIMMSILAGEI
;
A
#
# COMPACT_ATOMS: atom_id res chain seq x y z
N LEU A 1 2.57 7.34 -16.24
CA LEU A 1 2.88 8.65 -15.68
C LEU A 1 4.34 8.98 -15.96
N ASN A 2 4.62 10.15 -16.53
CA ASN A 2 5.96 10.73 -16.53
C ASN A 2 6.12 11.48 -15.22
N LEU A 3 7.08 11.09 -14.40
CA LEU A 3 7.28 11.68 -13.10
C LEU A 3 8.04 13.00 -13.23
N PRO A 4 7.54 14.13 -12.67
CA PRO A 4 8.24 15.40 -12.72
C PRO A 4 9.59 15.28 -12.02
N GLY A 5 10.66 15.61 -12.71
CA GLY A 5 12.03 15.60 -12.15
C GLY A 5 12.87 14.36 -12.46
N GLU A 6 12.33 13.33 -13.10
CA GLU A 6 13.10 12.18 -13.55
C GLU A 6 13.90 12.49 -14.82
N VAL A 7 15.21 12.27 -14.76
CA VAL A 7 16.11 12.46 -15.91
C VAL A 7 15.81 11.51 -17.08
N ARG A 8 14.99 10.46 -16.87
CA ARG A 8 14.66 9.43 -17.86
C ARG A 8 13.16 9.28 -18.17
N GLY A 9 12.27 10.02 -17.50
CA GLY A 9 10.82 10.00 -17.77
C GLY A 9 10.22 8.59 -17.80
N LYS A 10 10.61 7.71 -16.88
CA LYS A 10 10.06 6.36 -16.79
C LYS A 10 8.59 6.42 -16.32
N PRO A 11 7.67 5.80 -17.06
CA PRO A 11 6.30 5.64 -16.56
C PRO A 11 6.31 4.70 -15.36
N THR A 12 5.62 5.04 -14.29
CA THR A 12 5.46 4.22 -13.10
C THR A 12 4.00 4.15 -12.66
N GLY A 13 3.74 3.36 -11.63
CA GLY A 13 2.41 3.15 -11.08
C GLY A 13 2.45 2.24 -9.86
N VAL A 14 1.37 1.49 -9.63
CA VAL A 14 1.31 0.44 -8.62
C VAL A 14 2.20 -0.74 -9.02
N ALA A 15 2.89 -1.34 -8.08
CA ALA A 15 3.57 -2.62 -8.32
C ALA A 15 2.51 -3.72 -8.47
N SER A 16 2.54 -4.46 -9.59
CA SER A 16 1.47 -5.39 -9.96
C SER A 16 1.12 -6.37 -8.85
N SER A 17 2.11 -7.05 -8.27
CA SER A 17 1.89 -8.05 -7.22
C SER A 17 1.33 -7.47 -5.92
N GLU A 18 1.60 -6.19 -5.63
CA GLU A 18 1.08 -5.51 -4.43
C GLU A 18 -0.41 -5.19 -4.54
N LEU A 19 -0.94 -5.14 -5.75
CA LEU A 19 -2.36 -5.06 -6.03
C LEU A 19 -3.00 -6.45 -6.18
N THR A 20 -2.43 -7.29 -7.06
CA THR A 20 -3.09 -8.52 -7.52
C THR A 20 -3.08 -9.63 -6.49
N VAL A 21 -2.03 -9.73 -5.66
CA VAL A 21 -1.95 -10.76 -4.61
C VAL A 21 -3.00 -10.49 -3.52
N PRO A 22 -3.03 -9.34 -2.85
CA PRO A 22 -4.07 -9.06 -1.85
C PRO A 22 -5.49 -9.08 -2.44
N TYR A 23 -5.67 -8.60 -3.67
CA TYR A 23 -6.96 -8.66 -4.35
C TYR A 23 -7.53 -10.07 -4.36
N TYR A 24 -6.72 -11.06 -4.77
CA TYR A 24 -7.19 -12.44 -4.80
C TYR A 24 -7.21 -13.13 -3.43
N GLU A 25 -6.41 -12.70 -2.47
CA GLU A 25 -6.53 -13.19 -1.09
C GLU A 25 -7.92 -12.84 -0.52
N PHE A 26 -8.34 -11.59 -0.67
CA PHE A 26 -9.67 -11.14 -0.22
C PHE A 26 -10.80 -11.80 -1.04
N MET A 27 -10.72 -11.81 -2.37
CA MET A 27 -11.72 -12.47 -3.22
C MET A 27 -11.88 -13.95 -2.93
N ASN A 28 -10.78 -14.69 -2.72
CA ASN A 28 -10.81 -16.12 -2.44
C ASN A 28 -11.39 -16.44 -1.04
N SER A 29 -11.35 -15.47 -0.10
CA SER A 29 -12.01 -15.59 1.20
C SER A 29 -13.48 -15.19 1.18
N GLY A 30 -14.03 -14.84 0.00
CA GLY A 30 -15.44 -14.52 -0.17
C GLY A 30 -15.80 -13.05 0.02
N MET A 31 -14.79 -12.17 0.10
CA MET A 31 -15.02 -10.73 0.21
C MET A 31 -15.22 -10.11 -1.17
N ASP A 32 -16.03 -9.08 -1.26
CA ASP A 32 -16.08 -8.19 -2.42
C ASP A 32 -14.96 -7.16 -2.34
N VAL A 33 -14.26 -6.93 -3.46
CA VAL A 33 -13.12 -6.02 -3.51
C VAL A 33 -13.36 -4.92 -4.53
N ASP A 34 -13.33 -3.66 -4.09
CA ASP A 34 -13.32 -2.50 -4.94
C ASP A 34 -11.90 -1.97 -5.15
N LEU A 35 -11.65 -1.35 -6.29
CA LEU A 35 -10.41 -0.64 -6.57
C LEU A 35 -10.67 0.86 -6.62
N ALA A 36 -9.94 1.59 -5.80
CA ALA A 36 -9.99 3.05 -5.77
C ALA A 36 -8.59 3.65 -6.03
N SER A 37 -8.54 4.85 -6.53
CA SER A 37 -7.31 5.61 -6.68
C SER A 37 -7.54 7.09 -6.40
N ILE A 38 -6.46 7.84 -6.18
CA ILE A 38 -6.55 9.28 -5.82
C ILE A 38 -7.38 10.06 -6.85
N LYS A 39 -7.26 9.75 -8.14
CA LYS A 39 -7.93 10.51 -9.21
C LYS A 39 -9.05 9.74 -9.91
N GLY A 40 -9.27 8.48 -9.56
CA GLY A 40 -10.17 7.60 -10.29
C GLY A 40 -9.66 7.24 -11.69
N GLY A 41 -10.41 6.42 -12.40
CA GLY A 41 -10.06 5.96 -13.74
C GLY A 41 -8.97 4.90 -13.76
N GLU A 42 -8.16 4.86 -14.81
CA GLU A 42 -7.15 3.81 -14.97
C GLU A 42 -6.01 3.93 -13.95
N ILE A 43 -5.80 2.88 -13.17
CA ILE A 43 -4.64 2.75 -12.29
C ILE A 43 -3.45 2.31 -13.14
N PRO A 44 -2.38 3.12 -13.25
CA PRO A 44 -1.18 2.72 -13.98
C PRO A 44 -0.43 1.64 -13.22
N ILE A 45 -0.04 0.58 -13.92
CA ILE A 45 0.83 -0.47 -13.38
C ILE A 45 2.27 -0.16 -13.76
N ASP A 46 3.17 -0.27 -12.79
CA ASP A 46 4.61 -0.19 -13.04
C ASP A 46 5.05 -1.36 -13.93
N ARG A 47 5.59 -1.03 -15.11
CA ARG A 47 5.99 -2.03 -16.10
C ARG A 47 7.13 -2.93 -15.63
N GLU A 48 8.03 -2.42 -14.80
CA GLU A 48 9.16 -3.18 -14.29
C GLU A 48 8.68 -4.28 -13.30
N SER A 49 7.56 -4.04 -12.60
CA SER A 49 6.94 -5.04 -11.73
C SER A 49 6.37 -6.25 -12.47
N LEU A 50 6.19 -6.14 -13.79
CA LEU A 50 5.69 -7.21 -14.67
C LEU A 50 6.80 -8.05 -15.31
N TYR A 51 8.08 -7.75 -15.04
CA TYR A 51 9.16 -8.55 -15.59
C TYR A 51 9.12 -9.99 -15.04
N TYR A 52 9.56 -10.94 -15.84
CA TYR A 52 9.42 -12.37 -15.60
C TYR A 52 9.80 -12.82 -14.18
N PHE A 53 10.85 -12.22 -13.60
CA PHE A 53 11.34 -12.58 -12.26
C PHE A 53 10.47 -12.04 -11.11
N PHE A 54 9.60 -11.07 -11.37
CA PHE A 54 8.74 -10.44 -10.36
C PHE A 54 7.28 -10.84 -10.50
N ARG A 55 6.91 -11.38 -11.67
CA ARG A 55 5.53 -11.68 -12.03
C ARG A 55 5.00 -12.93 -11.30
N THR A 56 3.95 -12.75 -10.53
CA THR A 56 3.27 -13.82 -9.77
C THR A 56 2.20 -14.53 -10.60
N SER A 57 1.66 -15.64 -10.03
CA SER A 57 0.46 -16.28 -10.59
C SER A 57 -0.78 -15.37 -10.55
N SER A 58 -0.89 -14.56 -9.50
CA SER A 58 -1.97 -13.58 -9.34
C SER A 58 -1.93 -12.51 -10.43
N ASP A 59 -0.74 -12.03 -10.83
CA ASP A 59 -0.59 -11.09 -11.95
C ASP A 59 -1.11 -11.67 -13.27
N LYS A 60 -0.78 -12.95 -13.53
CA LYS A 60 -1.25 -13.64 -14.73
C LYS A 60 -2.77 -13.84 -14.71
N LYS A 61 -3.33 -14.23 -13.56
CA LYS A 61 -4.77 -14.38 -13.37
C LYS A 61 -5.47 -13.04 -13.61
N PHE A 62 -4.99 -11.98 -12.96
CA PHE A 62 -5.57 -10.64 -13.02
C PHE A 62 -5.63 -10.08 -14.46
N GLN A 63 -4.56 -10.25 -15.24
CA GLN A 63 -4.52 -9.80 -16.63
C GLN A 63 -5.55 -10.50 -17.54
N ASN A 64 -6.01 -11.71 -17.19
CA ASN A 64 -7.02 -12.46 -17.92
C ASN A 64 -8.42 -12.36 -17.28
N ASP A 65 -8.55 -11.73 -16.14
CA ASP A 65 -9.80 -11.52 -15.43
C ASP A 65 -10.44 -10.21 -15.92
N ILE A 66 -11.53 -10.36 -16.67
CA ILE A 66 -12.22 -9.24 -17.33
C ILE A 66 -12.77 -8.26 -16.27
N GLU A 67 -13.33 -8.78 -15.17
CA GLU A 67 -13.92 -7.96 -14.12
C GLU A 67 -12.84 -7.18 -13.37
N ALA A 68 -11.77 -7.85 -12.93
CA ALA A 68 -10.65 -7.22 -12.26
C ALA A 68 -9.98 -6.14 -13.14
N MET A 69 -9.77 -6.45 -14.43
CA MET A 69 -9.23 -5.47 -15.39
C MET A 69 -10.19 -4.29 -15.64
N ASN A 70 -11.50 -4.52 -15.58
CA ASN A 70 -12.46 -3.43 -15.66
C ASN A 70 -12.40 -2.53 -14.42
N LYS A 71 -12.32 -3.10 -13.21
CA LYS A 71 -12.11 -2.35 -11.96
C LYS A 71 -10.80 -1.55 -11.99
N LEU A 72 -9.71 -2.11 -12.53
CA LEU A 72 -8.43 -1.42 -12.69
C LEU A 72 -8.52 -0.19 -13.62
N ARG A 73 -9.23 -0.33 -14.75
CA ARG A 73 -9.39 0.74 -15.75
C ARG A 73 -10.36 1.83 -15.31
N ASN A 74 -11.29 1.48 -14.45
CA ASN A 74 -12.37 2.36 -14.00
C ASN A 74 -12.38 2.44 -12.46
N SER A 75 -11.21 2.60 -11.84
CA SER A 75 -11.12 2.71 -10.39
C SER A 75 -11.96 3.88 -9.87
N ILE A 76 -12.53 3.71 -8.69
CA ILE A 76 -13.34 4.73 -8.05
C ILE A 76 -12.42 5.87 -7.61
N ILE A 77 -12.83 7.13 -7.87
CA ILE A 77 -12.12 8.27 -7.31
C ILE A 77 -12.28 8.26 -5.79
N ILE A 78 -11.19 8.45 -5.06
CA ILE A 78 -11.17 8.33 -3.60
C ILE A 78 -12.17 9.26 -2.91
N ASP A 79 -12.48 10.41 -3.51
CA ASP A 79 -13.44 11.38 -3.00
C ASP A 79 -14.83 10.76 -2.81
N ASN A 80 -15.20 9.82 -3.68
CA ASN A 80 -16.51 9.17 -3.72
C ASN A 80 -16.59 7.87 -2.91
N VAL A 81 -15.49 7.44 -2.27
CA VAL A 81 -15.47 6.22 -1.44
C VAL A 81 -15.66 6.60 0.01
N ASP A 82 -16.66 6.02 0.69
CA ASP A 82 -16.72 6.07 2.15
C ASP A 82 -15.97 4.86 2.71
N PHE A 83 -14.84 5.09 3.39
CA PHE A 83 -14.04 4.01 3.95
C PHE A 83 -14.74 3.29 5.10
N THR A 84 -15.76 3.89 5.69
CA THR A 84 -16.54 3.28 6.77
C THR A 84 -17.56 2.26 6.28
N ASP A 85 -17.77 2.17 4.96
CA ASP A 85 -18.62 1.15 4.33
C ASP A 85 -17.89 -0.18 4.10
N TYR A 86 -16.59 -0.26 4.43
CA TYR A 86 -15.74 -1.43 4.21
C TYR A 86 -15.27 -2.05 5.52
N ASP A 87 -15.05 -3.35 5.52
CA ASP A 87 -14.47 -4.08 6.65
C ASP A 87 -12.95 -3.91 6.74
N LEU A 88 -12.30 -3.78 5.58
CA LEU A 88 -10.84 -3.68 5.45
C LEU A 88 -10.48 -2.61 4.42
N ILE A 89 -9.41 -1.87 4.67
CA ILE A 89 -8.77 -0.97 3.70
C ILE A 89 -7.34 -1.46 3.45
N PHE A 90 -7.00 -1.72 2.20
CA PHE A 90 -5.64 -2.13 1.82
C PHE A 90 -5.01 -1.11 0.86
N ILE A 91 -3.84 -0.59 1.21
CA ILE A 91 -3.11 0.40 0.42
C ILE A 91 -1.93 -0.29 -0.28
N ALA A 92 -2.09 -0.53 -1.56
CA ALA A 92 -1.01 -1.04 -2.40
C ALA A 92 0.06 0.04 -2.61
N GLY A 93 1.31 -0.37 -2.68
CA GLY A 93 2.41 0.54 -2.95
C GLY A 93 2.80 0.55 -4.43
N GLY A 94 4.08 0.34 -4.67
CA GLY A 94 4.71 0.58 -5.96
C GLY A 94 5.31 1.98 -6.01
N TRP A 95 6.21 2.19 -6.94
CA TRP A 95 6.97 3.43 -7.02
C TRP A 95 6.09 4.68 -7.24
N GLY A 96 4.95 4.53 -7.94
CA GLY A 96 3.98 5.61 -8.15
C GLY A 96 3.45 6.22 -6.85
N ALA A 97 3.30 5.43 -5.79
CA ALA A 97 2.80 5.86 -4.50
C ALA A 97 3.64 6.98 -3.84
N ALA A 98 4.95 7.04 -4.16
CA ALA A 98 5.84 8.09 -3.67
C ALA A 98 5.52 9.50 -4.21
N TYR A 99 4.62 9.60 -5.20
CA TYR A 99 4.28 10.85 -5.90
C TYR A 99 2.86 11.37 -5.60
N ASP A 100 2.01 10.56 -4.97
CA ASP A 100 0.61 10.95 -4.73
C ASP A 100 0.10 10.60 -3.33
N LEU A 101 0.33 9.37 -2.84
CA LEU A 101 -0.34 8.91 -1.62
C LEU A 101 -0.02 9.78 -0.40
N GLY A 102 1.26 10.06 -0.15
CA GLY A 102 1.69 10.81 1.03
C GLY A 102 1.36 12.31 0.98
N PHE A 103 0.90 12.82 -0.17
CA PHE A 103 0.48 14.20 -0.36
C PHE A 103 -1.04 14.41 -0.28
N SER A 104 -1.83 13.31 -0.25
CA SER A 104 -3.28 13.37 -0.31
C SER A 104 -3.91 13.64 1.07
N GLU A 105 -4.38 14.88 1.29
CA GLU A 105 -5.14 15.23 2.50
C GLU A 105 -6.48 14.47 2.56
N ILE A 106 -7.10 14.19 1.41
CA ILE A 106 -8.36 13.44 1.33
C ILE A 106 -8.14 12.01 1.81
N LEU A 107 -7.07 11.34 1.33
CA LEU A 107 -6.72 9.99 1.79
C LEU A 107 -6.48 9.99 3.30
N GLY A 108 -5.69 10.94 3.81
CA GLY A 108 -5.45 11.07 5.23
C GLY A 108 -6.72 11.22 6.06
N THR A 109 -7.67 12.04 5.59
CA THR A 109 -8.97 12.22 6.24
C THR A 109 -9.76 10.92 6.27
N LYS A 110 -9.84 10.18 5.15
CA LYS A 110 -10.57 8.92 5.06
C LYS A 110 -9.92 7.81 5.90
N ILE A 111 -8.60 7.77 5.98
CA ILE A 111 -7.87 6.87 6.89
C ILE A 111 -8.22 7.19 8.36
N SER A 112 -8.27 8.48 8.72
CA SER A 112 -8.68 8.87 10.07
C SER A 112 -10.12 8.42 10.38
N GLN A 113 -11.04 8.59 9.45
CA GLN A 113 -12.43 8.13 9.58
C GLN A 113 -12.51 6.60 9.73
N ALA A 114 -11.83 5.85 8.87
CA ALA A 114 -11.75 4.39 8.95
C ALA A 114 -11.19 3.91 10.31
N PHE A 115 -10.12 4.55 10.78
CA PHE A 115 -9.53 4.22 12.08
C PHE A 115 -10.56 4.37 13.22
N TYR A 116 -11.32 5.47 13.24
CA TYR A 116 -12.33 5.71 14.28
C TYR A 116 -13.63 4.91 14.09
N ALA A 117 -13.82 4.31 12.93
CA ALA A 117 -14.90 3.36 12.64
C ALA A 117 -14.49 1.89 12.88
N ASP A 118 -13.34 1.69 13.52
CA ASP A 118 -12.80 0.36 13.81
C ASP A 118 -12.44 -0.49 12.59
N ILE A 119 -12.19 0.12 11.42
CA ILE A 119 -11.74 -0.55 10.20
C ILE A 119 -10.24 -0.89 10.29
N ILE A 120 -9.86 -2.10 9.87
CA ILE A 120 -8.46 -2.53 9.84
C ILE A 120 -7.81 -2.00 8.55
N ILE A 121 -6.64 -1.39 8.69
CA ILE A 121 -5.94 -0.72 7.60
C ILE A 121 -4.62 -1.44 7.32
N GLY A 122 -4.49 -2.00 6.13
CA GLY A 122 -3.26 -2.63 5.64
C GLY A 122 -2.53 -1.75 4.65
N ALA A 123 -1.21 -1.85 4.61
CA ALA A 123 -0.38 -1.17 3.61
C ALA A 123 0.93 -1.92 3.36
N VAL A 124 1.45 -1.93 2.12
CA VAL A 124 2.71 -2.60 1.82
C VAL A 124 3.66 -1.70 1.02
N CYS A 125 4.96 -1.94 1.18
CA CYS A 125 6.02 -1.30 0.41
C CYS A 125 5.99 0.24 0.52
N HIS A 126 5.60 0.96 -0.55
CA HIS A 126 5.38 2.41 -0.54
C HIS A 126 3.96 2.79 -0.05
N GLY A 127 3.05 1.83 0.09
CA GLY A 127 1.67 2.06 0.54
C GLY A 127 1.54 2.82 1.87
N PRO A 128 2.39 2.56 2.89
CA PRO A 128 2.34 3.29 4.17
C PRO A 128 2.51 4.81 4.06
N LEU A 129 3.03 5.34 2.94
CA LEU A 129 3.02 6.79 2.67
C LEU A 129 1.60 7.37 2.69
N GLY A 130 0.58 6.59 2.31
CA GLY A 130 -0.82 7.01 2.36
C GLY A 130 -1.34 7.34 3.76
N LEU A 131 -0.62 6.94 4.81
CA LEU A 131 -0.98 7.18 6.20
C LEU A 131 -0.46 8.52 6.75
N LEU A 132 0.46 9.18 6.03
CA LEU A 132 1.19 10.37 6.51
C LEU A 132 0.30 11.59 6.80
N LYS A 133 -0.91 11.65 6.22
CA LYS A 133 -1.84 12.77 6.42
C LYS A 133 -2.99 12.42 7.36
N ALA A 134 -3.05 11.18 7.86
CA ALA A 134 -4.05 10.78 8.83
C ALA A 134 -3.79 11.45 10.20
N LYS A 135 -4.84 11.98 10.82
CA LYS A 135 -4.77 12.72 12.07
C LYS A 135 -5.70 12.14 13.13
N ASP A 136 -5.26 12.24 14.36
CA ASP A 136 -6.10 11.98 15.53
C ASP A 136 -7.08 13.14 15.80
N LYS A 137 -7.91 12.98 16.84
CA LYS A 137 -8.91 13.99 17.24
C LYS A 137 -8.29 15.32 17.73
N ASP A 138 -7.02 15.28 18.13
CA ASP A 138 -6.26 16.44 18.62
C ASP A 138 -5.44 17.09 17.49
N GLY A 139 -5.48 16.52 16.27
CA GLY A 139 -4.78 17.02 15.09
C GLY A 139 -3.33 16.53 14.96
N ASN A 140 -2.88 15.61 15.82
CA ASN A 140 -1.57 14.97 15.70
C ASN A 140 -1.60 13.89 14.62
N LEU A 141 -0.43 13.47 14.14
CA LEU A 141 -0.34 12.37 13.19
C LEU A 141 -0.81 11.06 13.86
N LEU A 142 -1.79 10.41 13.26
CA LEU A 142 -2.42 9.19 13.78
C LEU A 142 -1.42 8.03 13.94
N ILE A 143 -0.38 8.02 13.11
CA ILE A 143 0.65 6.98 13.10
C ILE A 143 1.82 7.23 14.06
N ALA A 144 1.88 8.41 14.69
CA ALA A 144 2.97 8.72 15.62
C ALA A 144 2.98 7.75 16.82
N GLY A 145 4.15 7.20 17.14
CA GLY A 145 4.35 6.21 18.21
C GLY A 145 3.92 4.79 17.88
N ARG A 146 3.31 4.54 16.71
CA ARG A 146 2.88 3.19 16.30
C ARG A 146 4.01 2.41 15.66
N LYS A 147 3.99 1.08 15.82
CA LYS A 147 4.91 0.17 15.14
C LYS A 147 4.45 -0.05 13.72
N MET A 148 5.31 0.19 12.75
CA MET A 148 5.03 -0.01 11.33
C MET A 148 6.29 -0.38 10.56
N THR A 149 6.09 -0.89 9.34
CA THR A 149 7.14 -1.11 8.35
C THR A 149 6.71 -0.56 6.99
N GLY A 150 7.65 -0.53 6.08
CA GLY A 150 7.48 -0.18 4.68
C GLY A 150 8.78 -0.44 3.94
N VAL A 151 8.89 -0.05 2.67
CA VAL A 151 10.16 -0.21 1.95
C VAL A 151 11.25 0.58 2.64
N THR A 152 12.41 -0.06 2.81
CA THR A 152 13.56 0.55 3.48
C THR A 152 14.30 1.53 2.55
N ASP A 153 14.98 2.50 3.12
CA ASP A 153 15.86 3.41 2.35
C ASP A 153 16.95 2.63 1.61
N LYS A 154 17.42 1.52 2.19
CA LYS A 154 18.34 0.60 1.52
C LYS A 154 17.70 -0.01 0.27
N GLN A 155 16.46 -0.48 0.33
CA GLN A 155 15.77 -1.05 -0.83
C GLN A 155 15.50 0.02 -1.91
N VAL A 156 15.22 1.25 -1.52
CA VAL A 156 15.08 2.39 -2.46
C VAL A 156 16.36 2.58 -3.27
N ILE A 157 17.54 2.52 -2.61
CA ILE A 157 18.86 2.60 -3.25
C ILE A 157 19.09 1.38 -4.16
N GLU A 158 18.79 0.17 -3.68
CA GLU A 158 18.95 -1.08 -4.43
C GLU A 158 18.09 -1.12 -5.72
N LEU A 159 16.94 -0.45 -5.71
CA LEU A 159 16.05 -0.30 -6.86
C LEU A 159 16.45 0.85 -7.80
N GLY A 160 17.39 1.72 -7.38
CA GLY A 160 17.81 2.88 -8.17
C GLY A 160 16.73 3.95 -8.31
N ILE A 161 15.91 4.14 -7.26
CA ILE A 161 14.77 5.07 -7.26
C ILE A 161 14.91 6.18 -6.22
N GLU A 162 16.13 6.54 -5.82
CA GLU A 162 16.43 7.54 -4.79
C GLU A 162 15.95 8.95 -5.15
N MET A 163 15.65 9.18 -6.42
CA MET A 163 15.16 10.47 -6.92
C MET A 163 13.66 10.69 -6.67
N THR A 164 12.97 9.76 -5.99
CA THR A 164 11.56 9.91 -5.63
C THR A 164 11.37 10.99 -4.54
N PRO A 165 10.24 11.70 -4.54
CA PRO A 165 10.01 12.79 -3.59
C PRO A 165 9.82 12.31 -2.14
N GLN A 166 9.40 11.05 -1.93
CA GLN A 166 9.17 10.47 -0.61
C GLN A 166 9.76 9.06 -0.54
N HIS A 167 10.51 8.81 0.53
CA HIS A 167 11.04 7.49 0.89
C HIS A 167 10.29 6.98 2.13
N PRO A 168 9.59 5.82 2.06
CA PRO A 168 8.71 5.37 3.13
C PRO A 168 9.39 5.27 4.49
N GLU A 169 10.56 4.64 4.62
CA GLU A 169 11.26 4.55 5.90
C GLU A 169 11.57 5.94 6.47
N THR A 170 12.18 6.82 5.67
CA THR A 170 12.50 8.19 6.09
C THR A 170 11.25 8.96 6.51
N GLU A 171 10.19 8.94 5.71
CA GLU A 171 8.97 9.70 5.99
C GLU A 171 8.21 9.16 7.21
N LEU A 172 8.13 7.83 7.39
CA LEU A 172 7.49 7.22 8.55
C LEU A 172 8.26 7.53 9.84
N ARG A 173 9.59 7.45 9.82
CA ARG A 173 10.43 7.86 10.97
C ARG A 173 10.24 9.34 11.31
N ASN A 174 10.20 10.22 10.32
CA ASN A 174 9.94 11.65 10.49
C ASN A 174 8.54 11.92 11.07
N ALA A 175 7.57 11.07 10.77
CA ALA A 175 6.21 11.12 11.32
C ALA A 175 6.11 10.54 12.74
N GLY A 176 7.24 10.09 13.34
CA GLY A 176 7.29 9.54 14.69
C GLY A 176 6.92 8.07 14.83
N VAL A 177 6.87 7.32 13.71
CA VAL A 177 6.61 5.87 13.70
C VAL A 177 7.80 5.12 14.34
N VAL A 178 7.51 4.10 15.14
CA VAL A 178 8.46 3.08 15.57
C VAL A 178 8.67 2.12 14.41
N PHE A 179 9.58 2.49 13.50
CA PHE A 179 9.81 1.76 12.27
C PHE A 179 10.62 0.49 12.51
N GLU A 180 10.05 -0.65 12.12
CA GLU A 180 10.68 -1.96 12.19
C GLU A 180 11.00 -2.47 10.79
N SER A 181 12.14 -3.13 10.60
CA SER A 181 12.51 -3.72 9.33
C SER A 181 13.42 -4.94 9.52
N LYS A 182 13.40 -5.81 8.53
CA LYS A 182 14.42 -6.85 8.34
C LYS A 182 15.32 -6.45 7.18
N SER A 183 16.60 -6.83 7.27
CA SER A 183 17.56 -6.61 6.20
C SER A 183 18.23 -7.91 5.80
N LYS A 184 18.53 -8.04 4.51
CA LYS A 184 19.32 -9.13 3.92
C LYS A 184 20.37 -8.54 2.99
N PHE A 185 21.12 -9.40 2.30
CA PHE A 185 22.07 -8.97 1.27
C PHE A 185 21.40 -8.04 0.25
N ASN A 186 20.17 -8.39 -0.17
CA ASN A 186 19.28 -7.51 -0.91
C ASN A 186 17.92 -7.50 -0.20
N ASP A 187 17.41 -6.32 0.15
CA ASP A 187 16.19 -6.15 0.95
C ASP A 187 14.91 -6.53 0.19
N LEU A 188 14.97 -6.72 -1.12
CA LEU A 188 13.92 -7.38 -1.89
C LEU A 188 13.52 -8.75 -1.30
N PHE A 189 14.48 -9.46 -0.70
CA PHE A 189 14.27 -10.76 -0.07
C PHE A 189 14.04 -10.69 1.45
N ALA A 190 13.98 -9.51 2.01
CA ALA A 190 13.79 -9.28 3.44
C ALA A 190 12.31 -9.03 3.76
N ASN A 191 11.48 -10.09 3.67
CA ASN A 191 10.07 -9.97 4.02
C ASN A 191 9.86 -9.72 5.51
N HIS A 192 8.98 -8.77 5.84
CA HIS A 192 8.57 -8.45 7.20
C HIS A 192 7.16 -7.87 7.19
N VAL A 193 6.34 -8.31 8.15
CA VAL A 193 5.03 -7.72 8.42
C VAL A 193 5.00 -7.27 9.87
N VAL A 194 4.45 -6.11 10.12
CA VAL A 194 4.29 -5.51 11.44
C VAL A 194 2.81 -5.23 11.67
N VAL A 195 2.31 -5.66 12.82
CA VAL A 195 0.99 -5.30 13.34
C VAL A 195 1.20 -4.30 14.47
N ASP A 196 0.50 -3.20 14.47
CA ASP A 196 0.57 -2.24 15.57
C ASP A 196 -0.09 -2.77 16.85
N ASP A 197 0.20 -2.15 17.99
CA ASP A 197 -0.21 -2.66 19.30
C ASP A 197 -1.76 -2.71 19.45
N ASP A 198 -2.50 -1.88 18.71
CA ASP A 198 -3.96 -1.84 18.71
C ASP A 198 -4.60 -2.78 17.67
N GLN A 199 -3.80 -3.49 16.87
CA GLN A 199 -4.23 -4.32 15.74
C GLN A 199 -5.07 -3.57 14.70
N ARG A 200 -4.79 -2.27 14.52
CA ARG A 200 -5.48 -1.38 13.59
C ARG A 200 -4.74 -1.19 12.29
N PHE A 201 -3.41 -1.28 12.35
CA PHE A 201 -2.53 -1.16 11.19
C PHE A 201 -1.72 -2.44 11.00
N VAL A 202 -1.78 -3.00 9.79
CA VAL A 202 -0.97 -4.14 9.36
C VAL A 202 -0.11 -3.69 8.19
N THR A 203 1.20 -3.59 8.40
CA THR A 203 2.11 -3.07 7.37
C THR A 203 3.12 -4.11 6.93
N GLY A 204 3.37 -4.18 5.61
CA GLY A 204 4.33 -5.08 4.98
C GLY A 204 5.51 -4.32 4.36
N GLN A 205 6.73 -4.84 4.54
CA GLN A 205 7.95 -4.15 4.17
C GLN A 205 8.13 -3.97 2.66
N ASN A 206 7.73 -4.96 1.85
CA ASN A 206 7.95 -4.96 0.41
C ASN A 206 6.86 -5.74 -0.33
N GLN A 207 6.97 -5.84 -1.66
CA GLN A 207 5.99 -6.54 -2.50
C GLN A 207 5.74 -8.01 -2.12
N ASN A 208 6.68 -8.69 -1.45
CA ASN A 208 6.51 -10.07 -1.02
C ASN A 208 5.65 -10.20 0.24
N ALA A 209 5.40 -9.10 0.94
CA ALA A 209 4.59 -9.07 2.17
C ALA A 209 3.07 -9.04 1.89
N GLY A 210 2.64 -8.80 0.66
CA GLY A 210 1.22 -8.58 0.34
C GLY A 210 0.30 -9.72 0.75
N HIS A 211 0.70 -10.97 0.51
CA HIS A 211 -0.04 -12.17 0.92
C HIS A 211 -0.20 -12.24 2.44
N GLU A 212 0.91 -12.20 3.18
CA GLU A 212 0.92 -12.30 4.64
C GLU A 212 0.15 -11.14 5.29
N THR A 213 0.31 -9.92 4.77
CA THR A 213 -0.42 -8.73 5.24
C THR A 213 -1.93 -8.93 5.11
N ALA A 214 -2.41 -9.38 3.93
CA ALA A 214 -3.84 -9.63 3.70
C ALA A 214 -4.39 -10.73 4.62
N GLN A 215 -3.65 -11.83 4.81
CA GLN A 215 -4.06 -12.92 5.70
C GLN A 215 -4.17 -12.47 7.15
N ILE A 216 -3.20 -11.71 7.66
CA ILE A 216 -3.23 -11.18 9.02
C ILE A 216 -4.43 -10.24 9.20
N MET A 217 -4.70 -9.36 8.24
CA MET A 217 -5.87 -8.47 8.28
C MET A 217 -7.18 -9.27 8.41
N MET A 218 -7.34 -10.32 7.61
CA MET A 218 -8.52 -11.19 7.68
C MET A 218 -8.62 -11.95 9.00
N SER A 219 -7.49 -12.42 9.55
CA SER A 219 -7.46 -13.09 10.85
C SER A 219 -7.82 -12.15 12.01
N ILE A 220 -7.37 -10.89 11.96
CA ILE A 220 -7.79 -9.87 12.93
C ILE A 220 -9.30 -9.61 12.80
N LEU A 221 -9.81 -9.45 11.58
CA LEU A 221 -11.24 -9.22 11.33
C LEU A 221 -12.10 -10.38 11.86
N ALA A 222 -11.61 -11.62 11.73
CA ALA A 222 -12.27 -12.82 12.25
C ALA A 222 -12.15 -12.98 13.77
N GLY A 223 -11.32 -12.17 14.45
CA GLY A 223 -11.05 -12.29 15.89
C GLY A 223 -10.22 -13.54 16.24
N GLU A 224 -9.36 -14.00 15.33
CA GLU A 224 -8.51 -15.19 15.50
C GLU A 224 -7.17 -14.87 16.17
N ILE A 225 -6.75 -13.62 16.12
CA ILE A 225 -5.50 -13.10 16.70
C ILE A 225 -5.72 -11.73 17.34
#